data_258a183c61507f7f39f2d3556bbf29c2
#
_entry.id   258a183c61507f7f39f2d3556bbf29c2
#
_cell.length_a   1.000
_cell.length_b   1.000
_cell.length_c   1.000
_cell.angle_alpha   90.00
_cell.angle_beta   90.00
_cell.angle_gamma   90.00
#
_symmetry.space_group_name_H-M   'P 1'
#
loop_
_entity.id
_entity.type
_entity.pdbx_description
1 polymer ?
#
loop_
_entity_poly.entity_id
_entity_poly.type
_entity_poly.pdbx_seq_one_letter_code
_entity_poly.pdbx_strand_id
1 'polypeptide(L)'
;MGKFRVQACCLLLLALASGVQAESGERVLRVAVLTNSPPMSYTDQTGKPAGFNIGVARALCAEMQVRCELTVVELADVVDAVAAGKFDFSAVSLLATPARQAKVLFTKPYYRSNSIWFAQAGVEPGAAIARVAAVAGSAQYRYAKAQGWQVSTVDHHSDFPALLQAGKVNAVLIPMATSLTLREHPSIQPLGLETTVLQAPELSGDVCYSVDPRNPELRDRINAAFDQIKRDGRFDRLNTEHLPFRLQ
;
A
#
# COMPACT_ATOMS: atom_id res chain seq x y z
N MET A 1 35.58 75.17 48.28
CA MET A 1 34.63 75.11 47.19
C MET A 1 35.09 74.00 46.28
N GLY A 2 34.57 72.78 46.48
CA GLY A 2 34.91 71.59 45.70
C GLY A 2 33.65 70.93 45.19
N LYS A 3 33.52 70.82 43.87
CA LYS A 3 32.38 70.18 43.20
C LYS A 3 32.65 68.70 43.08
N PHE A 4 31.86 67.88 43.78
CA PHE A 4 31.78 66.41 43.57
C PHE A 4 31.03 66.10 42.29
N ARG A 5 31.68 65.42 41.38
CA ARG A 5 31.04 64.78 40.20
C ARG A 5 30.72 63.33 40.53
N VAL A 6 29.46 63.03 40.64
CA VAL A 6 28.95 61.66 40.73
C VAL A 6 28.93 61.10 39.31
N GLN A 7 29.77 60.10 39.03
CA GLN A 7 29.69 59.30 37.81
C GLN A 7 28.66 58.13 37.99
N ALA A 8 27.57 58.20 37.30
CA ALA A 8 26.58 57.10 37.22
C ALA A 8 27.13 56.02 36.29
N CYS A 9 27.42 54.87 36.87
CA CYS A 9 27.78 53.63 36.11
C CYS A 9 26.54 52.89 35.68
N CYS A 10 26.13 53.04 34.40
CA CYS A 10 25.08 52.23 33.82
C CYS A 10 25.64 50.84 33.46
N LEU A 11 25.32 49.85 34.28
CA LEU A 11 25.53 48.44 33.94
C LEU A 11 24.45 47.98 32.95
N LEU A 12 24.83 47.85 31.68
CA LEU A 12 24.03 47.15 30.65
C LEU A 12 24.11 45.63 30.92
N LEU A 13 23.04 45.06 31.45
CA LEU A 13 22.82 43.62 31.46
C LEU A 13 22.36 43.19 30.06
N LEU A 14 23.29 42.67 29.24
CA LEU A 14 22.93 41.92 28.03
C LEU A 14 22.40 40.56 28.46
N ALA A 15 21.09 40.39 28.45
CA ALA A 15 20.44 39.07 28.52
C ALA A 15 20.72 38.31 27.22
N LEU A 16 21.65 37.36 27.26
CA LEU A 16 21.82 36.34 26.23
C LEU A 16 20.62 35.43 26.26
N ALA A 17 19.62 35.74 25.45
CA ALA A 17 18.54 34.78 25.12
C ALA A 17 19.16 33.66 24.26
N SER A 18 19.66 32.60 24.91
CA SER A 18 19.99 31.35 24.25
C SER A 18 18.70 30.77 23.71
N GLY A 19 18.39 31.05 22.42
CA GLY A 19 17.35 30.35 21.70
C GLY A 19 17.72 28.88 21.66
N VAL A 20 17.03 28.08 22.47
CA VAL A 20 16.99 26.62 22.28
C VAL A 20 16.30 26.40 20.93
N GLN A 21 17.10 26.29 19.87
CA GLN A 21 16.63 25.67 18.62
C GLN A 21 16.34 24.23 18.99
N ALA A 22 15.05 23.95 19.20
CA ALA A 22 14.58 22.58 19.15
C ALA A 22 14.92 22.07 17.74
N GLU A 23 15.96 21.26 17.60
CA GLU A 23 16.11 20.40 16.44
C GLU A 23 14.82 19.61 16.33
N SER A 24 13.92 20.08 15.49
CA SER A 24 12.82 19.28 15.01
C SER A 24 13.45 18.18 14.13
N GLY A 25 13.98 17.15 14.77
CA GLY A 25 14.46 15.97 14.07
C GLY A 25 13.34 15.55 13.12
N GLU A 26 13.59 15.73 11.83
CA GLU A 26 12.63 15.40 10.78
C GLU A 26 12.18 13.96 11.00
N ARG A 27 10.94 13.78 11.47
CA ARG A 27 10.42 12.45 11.80
C ARG A 27 10.37 11.61 10.52
N VAL A 28 11.24 10.63 10.44
CA VAL A 28 11.26 9.67 9.34
C VAL A 28 10.18 8.63 9.60
N LEU A 29 9.20 8.51 8.71
CA LEU A 29 8.18 7.45 8.76
C LEU A 29 8.69 6.21 8.03
N ARG A 30 8.58 5.06 8.68
CA ARG A 30 8.90 3.75 8.11
C ARG A 30 7.67 3.22 7.40
N VAL A 31 7.77 2.98 6.10
CA VAL A 31 6.63 2.61 5.25
C VAL A 31 6.86 1.24 4.62
N ALA A 32 5.98 0.29 4.90
CA ALA A 32 6.00 -1.01 4.25
C ALA A 32 5.43 -0.90 2.83
N VAL A 33 6.12 -1.46 1.84
CA VAL A 33 5.70 -1.50 0.44
C VAL A 33 5.91 -2.89 -0.16
N LEU A 34 5.19 -3.20 -1.25
CA LEU A 34 5.47 -4.37 -2.10
C LEU A 34 6.25 -3.93 -3.34
N THR A 35 6.85 -4.90 -4.05
CA THR A 35 7.57 -4.64 -5.30
C THR A 35 7.20 -5.58 -6.44
N ASN A 36 6.35 -6.57 -6.21
CA ASN A 36 6.02 -7.58 -7.22
C ASN A 36 4.50 -7.72 -7.43
N SER A 37 3.81 -6.57 -7.45
CA SER A 37 2.37 -6.47 -7.68
C SER A 37 2.05 -5.36 -8.71
N PRO A 38 2.57 -5.47 -9.97
CA PRO A 38 2.28 -4.47 -10.98
C PRO A 38 0.79 -4.45 -11.31
N PRO A 39 0.21 -3.28 -11.66
CA PRO A 39 0.85 -1.97 -11.78
C PRO A 39 0.88 -1.18 -10.46
N MET A 40 0.41 -1.77 -9.36
CA MET A 40 0.27 -1.10 -8.06
C MET A 40 1.62 -0.83 -7.38
N SER A 41 2.50 -1.83 -7.37
CA SER A 41 3.85 -1.73 -6.80
C SER A 41 4.78 -2.71 -7.50
N TYR A 42 5.90 -2.22 -8.04
CA TYR A 42 6.89 -3.04 -8.74
C TYR A 42 8.29 -2.43 -8.59
N THR A 43 9.29 -3.18 -8.98
CA THR A 43 10.66 -2.67 -9.11
C THR A 43 10.88 -2.20 -10.55
N ASP A 44 11.29 -0.95 -10.73
CA ASP A 44 11.58 -0.40 -12.06
C ASP A 44 12.92 -0.91 -12.62
N GLN A 45 13.25 -0.49 -13.85
CA GLN A 45 14.49 -0.88 -14.53
C GLN A 45 15.76 -0.42 -13.81
N THR A 46 15.67 0.53 -12.89
CA THR A 46 16.77 1.04 -12.06
C THR A 46 16.90 0.32 -10.71
N GLY A 47 16.06 -0.68 -10.46
CA GLY A 47 15.99 -1.42 -9.19
C GLY A 47 15.27 -0.68 -8.07
N LYS A 48 14.52 0.39 -8.36
CA LYS A 48 13.82 1.19 -7.35
C LYS A 48 12.33 0.85 -7.29
N PRO A 49 11.70 0.95 -6.09
CA PRO A 49 10.25 0.83 -5.97
C PRO A 49 9.52 1.87 -6.80
N ALA A 50 8.56 1.42 -7.61
CA ALA A 50 7.73 2.21 -8.51
C ALA A 50 6.28 1.70 -8.52
N GLY A 51 5.40 2.36 -9.26
CA GLY A 51 3.99 2.02 -9.39
C GLY A 51 3.06 2.93 -8.60
N PHE A 52 1.77 2.71 -8.78
CA PHE A 52 0.73 3.58 -8.24
C PHE A 52 0.85 3.81 -6.72
N ASN A 53 0.94 2.73 -5.93
CA ASN A 53 1.03 2.84 -4.46
C ASN A 53 2.30 3.57 -4.01
N ILE A 54 3.41 3.37 -4.72
CA ILE A 54 4.67 4.04 -4.40
C ILE A 54 4.57 5.55 -4.68
N GLY A 55 3.98 5.91 -5.82
CA GLY A 55 3.70 7.30 -6.17
C GLY A 55 2.79 7.98 -5.14
N VAL A 56 1.70 7.31 -4.76
CA VAL A 56 0.77 7.81 -3.73
C VAL A 56 1.47 7.96 -2.38
N ALA A 57 2.26 6.97 -1.93
CA ALA A 57 3.01 7.07 -0.67
C ALA A 57 3.93 8.28 -0.65
N ARG A 58 4.69 8.50 -1.72
CA ARG A 58 5.57 9.68 -1.85
C ARG A 58 4.79 10.99 -1.82
N ALA A 59 3.64 11.06 -2.51
CA ALA A 59 2.78 12.23 -2.51
C ALA A 59 2.20 12.54 -1.11
N LEU A 60 1.79 11.51 -0.36
CA LEU A 60 1.31 11.65 1.01
C LEU A 60 2.41 12.14 1.95
N CYS A 61 3.62 11.58 1.85
CA CYS A 61 4.76 11.99 2.67
C CYS A 61 5.14 13.45 2.39
N ALA A 62 5.16 13.85 1.12
CA ALA A 62 5.41 15.24 0.74
C ALA A 62 4.33 16.18 1.27
N GLU A 63 3.04 15.78 1.18
CA GLU A 63 1.93 16.59 1.71
C GLU A 63 1.99 16.74 3.22
N MET A 64 2.35 15.69 3.93
CA MET A 64 2.55 15.73 5.38
C MET A 64 3.84 16.42 5.82
N GLN A 65 4.71 16.81 4.87
CA GLN A 65 6.03 17.42 5.12
C GLN A 65 6.90 16.53 6.02
N VAL A 66 6.95 15.23 5.73
CA VAL A 66 7.75 14.24 6.44
C VAL A 66 8.62 13.45 5.48
N ARG A 67 9.76 13.02 5.93
CA ARG A 67 10.58 12.04 5.22
C ARG A 67 9.98 10.64 5.43
N CYS A 68 9.92 9.84 4.35
CA CYS A 68 9.49 8.46 4.41
C CYS A 68 10.59 7.53 3.89
N GLU A 69 10.81 6.46 4.63
CA GLU A 69 11.69 5.37 4.23
C GLU A 69 10.84 4.18 3.81
N LEU A 70 10.94 3.82 2.53
CA LEU A 70 10.18 2.72 1.95
C LEU A 70 10.97 1.43 2.09
N THR A 71 10.39 0.44 2.77
CA THR A 71 10.99 -0.90 2.95
C THR A 71 10.10 -1.95 2.31
N VAL A 72 10.71 -2.80 1.50
CA VAL A 72 10.02 -3.90 0.83
C VAL A 72 9.73 -5.02 1.82
N VAL A 73 8.51 -5.53 1.78
CA VAL A 73 8.04 -6.65 2.62
C VAL A 73 7.15 -7.59 1.80
N GLU A 74 6.97 -8.80 2.29
CA GLU A 74 6.01 -9.75 1.72
C GLU A 74 4.58 -9.41 2.17
N LEU A 75 3.59 -9.63 1.29
CA LEU A 75 2.18 -9.34 1.59
C LEU A 75 1.68 -10.07 2.84
N ALA A 76 2.17 -11.29 3.06
CA ALA A 76 1.78 -12.09 4.22
C ALA A 76 2.16 -11.43 5.55
N ASP A 77 3.24 -10.66 5.58
CA ASP A 77 3.82 -10.07 6.78
C ASP A 77 3.35 -8.64 7.04
N VAL A 78 2.80 -7.95 6.04
CA VAL A 78 2.46 -6.51 6.10
C VAL A 78 1.66 -6.16 7.35
N VAL A 79 0.53 -6.85 7.58
CA VAL A 79 -0.40 -6.49 8.67
C VAL A 79 0.24 -6.73 10.03
N ASP A 80 0.93 -7.85 10.21
CA ASP A 80 1.55 -8.19 11.49
C ASP A 80 2.78 -7.32 11.77
N ALA A 81 3.53 -6.93 10.74
CA ALA A 81 4.66 -6.01 10.88
C ALA A 81 4.21 -4.58 11.27
N VAL A 82 3.10 -4.08 10.69
CA VAL A 82 2.50 -2.80 11.08
C VAL A 82 1.92 -2.88 12.50
N ALA A 83 1.18 -3.93 12.82
CA ALA A 83 0.62 -4.15 14.16
C ALA A 83 1.71 -4.21 15.25
N ALA A 84 2.86 -4.81 14.94
CA ALA A 84 4.02 -4.87 15.83
C ALA A 84 4.81 -3.54 15.90
N GLY A 85 4.45 -2.52 15.08
CA GLY A 85 5.15 -1.24 15.02
C GLY A 85 6.52 -1.27 14.37
N LYS A 86 6.80 -2.27 13.56
CA LYS A 86 7.98 -2.27 12.69
C LYS A 86 7.89 -1.18 11.63
N PHE A 87 6.67 -0.88 11.20
CA PHE A 87 6.34 0.19 10.26
C PHE A 87 5.27 1.10 10.84
N ASP A 88 5.34 2.38 10.50
CA ASP A 88 4.37 3.37 10.94
C ASP A 88 3.07 3.26 10.12
N PHE A 89 3.19 2.91 8.84
CA PHE A 89 2.07 2.54 7.97
C PHE A 89 2.53 1.66 6.79
N SER A 90 1.56 1.08 6.07
CA SER A 90 1.84 0.38 4.81
C SER A 90 1.21 1.10 3.62
N ALA A 91 1.96 1.28 2.54
CA ALA A 91 1.45 1.73 1.25
C ALA A 91 1.15 0.51 0.35
N VAL A 92 0.29 -0.36 0.86
CA VAL A 92 -0.15 -1.60 0.21
C VAL A 92 -1.66 -1.59 0.06
N SER A 93 -2.16 -1.96 -1.12
CA SER A 93 -3.60 -2.04 -1.40
C SER A 93 -4.25 -3.19 -0.62
N LEU A 94 -4.72 -2.92 0.59
CA LEU A 94 -5.34 -3.91 1.45
C LEU A 94 -6.86 -3.74 1.50
N LEU A 95 -7.62 -4.82 1.24
CA LEU A 95 -9.02 -4.88 1.64
C LEU A 95 -9.12 -4.77 3.16
N ALA A 96 -9.95 -3.86 3.66
CA ALA A 96 -10.15 -3.61 5.09
C ALA A 96 -11.06 -4.69 5.71
N THR A 97 -10.62 -5.95 5.69
CA THR A 97 -11.38 -7.08 6.25
C THR A 97 -11.48 -7.02 7.77
N PRO A 98 -12.55 -7.58 8.41
CA PRO A 98 -12.69 -7.58 9.87
C PRO A 98 -11.46 -8.15 10.60
N ALA A 99 -10.88 -9.24 10.08
CA ALA A 99 -9.68 -9.85 10.66
C ALA A 99 -8.45 -8.92 10.65
N ARG A 100 -8.31 -8.06 9.64
CA ARG A 100 -7.23 -7.05 9.58
C ARG A 100 -7.54 -5.84 10.44
N GLN A 101 -8.81 -5.38 10.45
CA GLN A 101 -9.27 -4.26 11.29
C GLN A 101 -9.08 -4.53 12.79
N ALA A 102 -9.12 -5.81 13.20
CA ALA A 102 -8.83 -6.19 14.59
C ALA A 102 -7.34 -6.02 14.97
N LYS A 103 -6.43 -5.87 14.01
CA LYS A 103 -4.99 -5.79 14.25
C LYS A 103 -4.39 -4.40 14.01
N VAL A 104 -4.89 -3.66 13.04
CA VAL A 104 -4.34 -2.37 12.58
C VAL A 104 -5.43 -1.35 12.35
N LEU A 105 -5.06 -0.07 12.38
CA LEU A 105 -5.93 0.99 11.87
C LEU A 105 -5.89 1.02 10.35
N PHE A 106 -6.97 1.48 9.75
CA PHE A 106 -7.05 1.72 8.31
C PHE A 106 -7.31 3.19 8.04
N THR A 107 -6.72 3.68 6.93
CA THR A 107 -7.07 4.98 6.37
C THR A 107 -8.50 4.99 5.83
N LYS A 108 -9.01 6.15 5.44
CA LYS A 108 -10.15 6.22 4.52
C LYS A 108 -9.84 5.41 3.26
N PRO A 109 -10.85 4.80 2.63
CA PRO A 109 -10.65 4.08 1.38
C PRO A 109 -10.20 5.06 0.29
N TYR A 110 -9.25 4.62 -0.52
CA TYR A 110 -8.84 5.42 -1.66
C TYR A 110 -9.38 4.86 -2.99
N TYR A 111 -9.85 3.61 -3.00
CA TYR A 111 -10.70 3.02 -4.04
C TYR A 111 -11.45 1.78 -3.53
N ARG A 112 -12.37 1.25 -4.34
CA ARG A 112 -13.00 -0.05 -4.11
C ARG A 112 -12.46 -1.07 -5.10
N SER A 113 -12.26 -2.31 -4.65
CA SER A 113 -11.76 -3.40 -5.48
C SER A 113 -12.69 -4.60 -5.44
N ASN A 114 -12.70 -5.33 -6.54
CA ASN A 114 -13.26 -6.67 -6.65
C ASN A 114 -12.14 -7.67 -6.91
N SER A 115 -12.42 -8.95 -6.73
CA SER A 115 -11.52 -10.03 -7.10
C SER A 115 -11.99 -10.74 -8.35
N ILE A 116 -11.03 -11.15 -9.13
CA ILE A 116 -11.21 -11.79 -10.43
C ILE A 116 -10.78 -13.24 -10.32
N TRP A 117 -11.66 -14.12 -10.76
CA TRP A 117 -11.34 -15.47 -11.17
C TRP A 117 -10.86 -15.41 -12.62
N PHE A 118 -9.60 -15.72 -12.85
CA PHE A 118 -8.97 -15.70 -14.17
C PHE A 118 -8.50 -17.11 -14.49
N ALA A 119 -9.18 -17.82 -15.40
CA ALA A 119 -9.06 -19.26 -15.54
C ALA A 119 -9.18 -19.73 -17.00
N GLN A 120 -8.74 -20.95 -17.27
CA GLN A 120 -8.98 -21.62 -18.54
C GLN A 120 -10.49 -21.82 -18.75
N ALA A 121 -10.92 -21.85 -20.01
CA ALA A 121 -12.31 -22.03 -20.38
C ALA A 121 -12.91 -23.30 -19.73
N GLY A 122 -14.09 -23.16 -19.15
CA GLY A 122 -14.79 -24.25 -18.46
C GLY A 122 -14.26 -24.58 -17.05
N VAL A 123 -13.30 -23.84 -16.52
CA VAL A 123 -12.81 -24.01 -15.14
C VAL A 123 -13.54 -23.04 -14.21
N GLU A 124 -14.62 -23.52 -13.61
CA GLU A 124 -15.44 -22.74 -12.70
C GLU A 124 -14.86 -22.68 -11.28
N PRO A 125 -15.14 -21.60 -10.51
CA PRO A 125 -14.77 -21.51 -9.11
C PRO A 125 -15.28 -22.68 -8.28
N GLY A 126 -14.38 -23.39 -7.60
CA GLY A 126 -14.73 -24.54 -6.75
C GLY A 126 -14.96 -25.85 -7.50
N ALA A 127 -14.84 -25.88 -8.82
CA ALA A 127 -14.90 -27.13 -9.57
C ALA A 127 -13.77 -28.09 -9.15
N ALA A 128 -14.04 -29.39 -9.17
CA ALA A 128 -13.04 -30.42 -8.78
C ALA A 128 -11.78 -30.39 -9.64
N ILE A 129 -11.89 -29.91 -10.88
CA ILE A 129 -10.75 -29.74 -11.81
C ILE A 129 -9.96 -28.46 -11.58
N ALA A 130 -10.47 -27.54 -10.76
CA ALA A 130 -9.84 -26.25 -10.53
C ALA A 130 -8.60 -26.40 -9.65
N ARG A 131 -7.45 -26.03 -10.19
CA ARG A 131 -6.18 -25.87 -9.48
C ARG A 131 -5.88 -24.38 -9.48
N VAL A 132 -6.20 -23.72 -8.36
CA VAL A 132 -6.10 -22.26 -8.24
C VAL A 132 -4.78 -21.83 -7.60
N ALA A 133 -4.25 -20.69 -8.04
CA ALA A 133 -3.19 -20.01 -7.31
C ALA A 133 -3.68 -18.65 -6.76
N ALA A 134 -3.15 -18.28 -5.60
CA ALA A 134 -3.35 -16.97 -4.99
C ALA A 134 -2.10 -16.55 -4.22
N VAL A 135 -1.91 -15.24 -4.03
CA VAL A 135 -0.76 -14.72 -3.27
C VAL A 135 -0.95 -15.00 -1.78
N ALA A 136 0.10 -15.50 -1.14
CA ALA A 136 0.14 -15.76 0.31
C ALA A 136 -0.29 -14.51 1.10
N GLY A 137 -1.09 -14.68 2.16
CA GLY A 137 -1.59 -13.57 2.98
C GLY A 137 -2.64 -12.66 2.31
N SER A 138 -3.01 -12.90 1.04
CA SER A 138 -4.08 -12.15 0.38
C SER A 138 -5.47 -12.52 0.90
N ALA A 139 -6.46 -11.64 0.69
CA ALA A 139 -7.86 -11.97 0.95
C ALA A 139 -8.34 -13.13 0.07
N GLN A 140 -7.87 -13.16 -1.17
CA GLN A 140 -8.14 -14.18 -2.17
C GLN A 140 -7.69 -15.58 -1.71
N TYR A 141 -6.45 -15.67 -1.19
CA TYR A 141 -5.93 -16.91 -0.62
C TYR A 141 -6.78 -17.40 0.55
N ARG A 142 -7.07 -16.49 1.52
CA ARG A 142 -7.89 -16.86 2.68
C ARG A 142 -9.28 -17.31 2.29
N TYR A 143 -9.92 -16.61 1.35
CA TYR A 143 -11.22 -16.99 0.83
C TYR A 143 -11.18 -18.39 0.21
N ALA A 144 -10.28 -18.65 -0.74
CA ALA A 144 -10.18 -19.93 -1.42
C ALA A 144 -9.91 -21.09 -0.43
N LYS A 145 -9.07 -20.85 0.59
CA LYS A 145 -8.87 -21.84 1.68
C LYS A 145 -10.13 -22.07 2.51
N ALA A 146 -10.89 -21.02 2.83
CA ALA A 146 -12.14 -21.14 3.57
C ALA A 146 -13.23 -21.89 2.78
N GLN A 147 -13.19 -21.81 1.43
CA GLN A 147 -14.05 -22.60 0.55
C GLN A 147 -13.60 -24.07 0.39
N GLY A 148 -12.48 -24.47 1.00
CA GLY A 148 -11.91 -25.81 0.87
C GLY A 148 -11.24 -26.09 -0.49
N TRP A 149 -10.94 -25.06 -1.28
CA TRP A 149 -10.33 -25.24 -2.61
C TRP A 149 -8.87 -25.69 -2.51
N GLN A 150 -8.39 -26.40 -3.54
CA GLN A 150 -6.98 -26.69 -3.71
C GLN A 150 -6.24 -25.43 -4.18
N VAL A 151 -5.54 -24.76 -3.26
CA VAL A 151 -4.84 -23.50 -3.51
C VAL A 151 -3.34 -23.69 -3.44
N SER A 152 -2.66 -23.40 -4.55
CA SER A 152 -1.21 -23.17 -4.59
C SER A 152 -0.93 -21.74 -4.20
N THR A 153 0.01 -21.54 -3.28
CA THR A 153 0.47 -20.20 -2.90
C THR A 153 1.63 -19.75 -3.75
N VAL A 154 1.66 -18.45 -4.05
CA VAL A 154 2.83 -17.73 -4.56
C VAL A 154 3.10 -16.54 -3.63
N ASP A 155 4.33 -16.05 -3.65
CA ASP A 155 4.68 -14.86 -2.87
C ASP A 155 4.31 -13.58 -3.63
N HIS A 156 4.34 -13.62 -4.97
CA HIS A 156 4.16 -12.45 -5.80
C HIS A 156 3.17 -12.67 -6.95
N HIS A 157 2.50 -11.58 -7.37
CA HIS A 157 1.63 -11.63 -8.56
C HIS A 157 2.40 -11.92 -9.86
N SER A 158 3.67 -11.56 -9.92
CA SER A 158 4.58 -11.86 -11.05
C SER A 158 4.86 -13.34 -11.26
N ASP A 159 4.51 -14.21 -10.30
CA ASP A 159 4.78 -15.65 -10.38
C ASP A 159 3.67 -16.41 -11.14
N PHE A 160 2.47 -15.82 -11.27
CA PHE A 160 1.34 -16.46 -11.93
C PHE A 160 1.59 -16.88 -13.37
N PRO A 161 2.26 -16.08 -14.23
CA PRO A 161 2.51 -16.49 -15.60
C PRO A 161 3.26 -17.82 -15.71
N ALA A 162 4.28 -18.03 -14.90
CA ALA A 162 5.08 -19.26 -14.91
C ALA A 162 4.25 -20.49 -14.50
N LEU A 163 3.38 -20.33 -13.48
CA LEU A 163 2.52 -21.45 -13.03
C LEU A 163 1.43 -21.82 -14.05
N LEU A 164 0.82 -20.82 -14.67
CA LEU A 164 -0.20 -21.01 -15.69
C LEU A 164 0.38 -21.64 -16.96
N GLN A 165 1.54 -21.16 -17.45
CA GLN A 165 2.25 -21.72 -18.60
C GLN A 165 2.66 -23.18 -18.37
N ALA A 166 3.17 -23.49 -17.17
CA ALA A 166 3.58 -24.85 -16.83
C ALA A 166 2.40 -25.80 -16.59
N GLY A 167 1.15 -25.33 -16.70
CA GLY A 167 -0.06 -26.10 -16.41
C GLY A 167 -0.15 -26.59 -14.95
N LYS A 168 0.66 -26.03 -14.05
CA LYS A 168 0.60 -26.35 -12.61
C LYS A 168 -0.71 -25.91 -11.99
N VAL A 169 -1.22 -24.77 -12.44
CA VAL A 169 -2.55 -24.24 -12.13
C VAL A 169 -3.30 -23.93 -13.41
N ASN A 170 -4.64 -23.94 -13.36
CA ASN A 170 -5.52 -23.59 -14.46
C ASN A 170 -6.42 -22.39 -14.14
N ALA A 171 -6.27 -21.83 -12.94
CA ALA A 171 -6.95 -20.63 -12.50
C ALA A 171 -6.07 -19.83 -11.53
N VAL A 172 -6.29 -18.52 -11.47
CA VAL A 172 -5.76 -17.65 -10.44
C VAL A 172 -6.87 -16.78 -9.86
N LEU A 173 -6.81 -16.52 -8.56
CA LEU A 173 -7.73 -15.62 -7.87
C LEU A 173 -6.95 -14.38 -7.42
N ILE A 174 -7.26 -13.24 -8.05
CA ILE A 174 -6.45 -12.01 -7.93
C ILE A 174 -7.31 -10.75 -7.82
N PRO A 175 -6.79 -9.63 -7.28
CA PRO A 175 -7.46 -8.35 -7.35
C PRO A 175 -7.63 -7.87 -8.80
N MET A 176 -8.73 -7.14 -9.08
CA MET A 176 -9.01 -6.61 -10.42
C MET A 176 -7.85 -5.77 -10.98
N ALA A 177 -7.25 -4.90 -10.16
CA ALA A 177 -6.17 -4.03 -10.63
C ALA A 177 -4.96 -4.80 -11.18
N THR A 178 -4.59 -5.92 -10.54
CA THR A 178 -3.46 -6.74 -10.97
C THR A 178 -3.82 -7.72 -12.09
N SER A 179 -5.11 -8.06 -12.25
CA SER A 179 -5.56 -8.94 -13.33
C SER A 179 -5.30 -8.38 -14.73
N LEU A 180 -5.34 -7.06 -14.87
CA LEU A 180 -5.13 -6.39 -16.15
C LEU A 180 -3.70 -6.60 -16.67
N THR A 181 -2.71 -6.40 -15.82
CA THR A 181 -1.30 -6.65 -16.17
C THR A 181 -1.06 -8.13 -16.50
N LEU A 182 -1.69 -9.04 -15.74
CA LEU A 182 -1.57 -10.46 -16.01
C LEU A 182 -2.17 -10.82 -17.37
N ARG A 183 -3.36 -10.28 -17.71
CA ARG A 183 -4.02 -10.52 -18.99
C ARG A 183 -3.20 -10.03 -20.18
N GLU A 184 -2.49 -8.93 -20.03
CA GLU A 184 -1.64 -8.35 -21.08
C GLU A 184 -0.27 -9.03 -21.20
N HIS A 185 0.07 -9.93 -20.28
CA HIS A 185 1.35 -10.60 -20.28
C HIS A 185 1.48 -11.51 -21.54
N PRO A 186 2.57 -11.39 -22.34
CA PRO A 186 2.69 -12.08 -23.63
C PRO A 186 2.54 -13.60 -23.54
N SER A 187 2.95 -14.21 -22.43
CA SER A 187 2.84 -15.64 -22.21
C SER A 187 1.45 -16.11 -21.78
N ILE A 188 0.60 -15.20 -21.36
CA ILE A 188 -0.76 -15.50 -20.88
C ILE A 188 -1.80 -15.36 -22.00
N GLN A 189 -1.61 -14.40 -22.90
CA GLN A 189 -2.54 -14.16 -24.00
C GLN A 189 -2.86 -15.42 -24.82
N PRO A 190 -1.87 -16.29 -25.18
CA PRO A 190 -2.16 -17.51 -25.93
C PRO A 190 -2.97 -18.56 -25.18
N LEU A 191 -3.06 -18.46 -23.86
CA LEU A 191 -3.80 -19.43 -23.04
C LEU A 191 -5.33 -19.23 -23.10
N GLY A 192 -5.81 -18.11 -23.64
CA GLY A 192 -7.24 -17.83 -23.80
C GLY A 192 -8.02 -17.86 -22.48
N LEU A 193 -7.42 -17.32 -21.39
CA LEU A 193 -8.07 -17.36 -20.08
C LEU A 193 -9.29 -16.44 -20.03
N GLU A 194 -10.33 -16.91 -19.38
CA GLU A 194 -11.59 -16.19 -19.16
C GLU A 194 -11.56 -15.45 -17.81
N THR A 195 -12.32 -14.36 -17.76
CA THR A 195 -12.37 -13.47 -16.58
C THR A 195 -13.77 -13.46 -16.00
N THR A 196 -13.90 -13.85 -14.73
CA THR A 196 -15.15 -13.77 -13.97
C THR A 196 -14.95 -12.97 -12.69
N VAL A 197 -15.84 -12.00 -12.42
CA VAL A 197 -15.84 -11.26 -11.14
C VAL A 197 -16.50 -12.13 -10.08
N LEU A 198 -15.78 -12.45 -9.00
CA LEU A 198 -16.38 -13.21 -7.90
C LEU A 198 -17.21 -12.30 -7.00
N GLN A 199 -18.47 -12.65 -6.85
CA GLN A 199 -19.45 -11.94 -6.02
C GLN A 199 -19.42 -12.49 -4.58
N ALA A 200 -18.39 -12.10 -3.81
CA ALA A 200 -18.26 -12.48 -2.41
C ALA A 200 -17.84 -11.26 -1.57
N PRO A 201 -18.47 -11.01 -0.41
CA PRO A 201 -18.16 -9.87 0.45
C PRO A 201 -16.69 -9.83 0.89
N GLU A 202 -16.06 -11.00 1.08
CA GLU A 202 -14.66 -11.12 1.49
C GLU A 202 -13.69 -10.76 0.39
N LEU A 203 -14.15 -10.76 -0.86
CA LEU A 203 -13.34 -10.54 -2.07
C LEU A 203 -13.55 -9.16 -2.70
N SER A 204 -14.43 -8.36 -2.14
CA SER A 204 -14.75 -7.02 -2.64
C SER A 204 -14.86 -6.03 -1.49
N GLY A 205 -14.59 -4.77 -1.77
CA GLY A 205 -14.77 -3.72 -0.76
C GLY A 205 -13.71 -2.62 -0.83
N ASP A 206 -13.67 -1.89 0.25
CA ASP A 206 -12.81 -0.74 0.43
C ASP A 206 -11.34 -1.14 0.54
N VAL A 207 -10.51 -0.48 -0.24
CA VAL A 207 -9.06 -0.66 -0.22
C VAL A 207 -8.41 0.54 0.47
N CYS A 208 -7.62 0.23 1.49
CA CYS A 208 -7.04 1.20 2.40
C CYS A 208 -5.56 0.89 2.64
N TYR A 209 -4.82 1.87 3.17
CA TYR A 209 -3.51 1.66 3.77
C TYR A 209 -3.69 1.29 5.25
N SER A 210 -2.85 0.39 5.75
CA SER A 210 -2.83 0.07 7.18
C SER A 210 -1.87 0.97 7.93
N VAL A 211 -2.24 1.32 9.17
CA VAL A 211 -1.48 2.21 10.06
C VAL A 211 -1.31 1.55 11.41
N ASP A 212 -0.18 1.80 12.06
CA ASP A 212 0.13 1.33 13.41
C ASP A 212 -1.05 1.64 14.36
N PRO A 213 -1.63 0.64 15.04
CA PRO A 213 -2.81 0.83 15.90
C PRO A 213 -2.56 1.79 17.07
N ARG A 214 -1.30 2.02 17.42
CA ARG A 214 -0.91 2.96 18.48
C ARG A 214 -0.83 4.41 18.02
N ASN A 215 -1.00 4.68 16.72
CA ASN A 215 -0.84 6.02 16.15
C ASN A 215 -2.08 6.49 15.34
N PRO A 216 -3.23 6.71 16.01
CA PRO A 216 -4.43 7.21 15.35
C PRO A 216 -4.23 8.61 14.73
N GLU A 217 -3.36 9.44 15.31
CA GLU A 217 -3.06 10.76 14.78
C GLU A 217 -2.37 10.67 13.40
N LEU A 218 -1.47 9.70 13.20
CA LEU A 218 -0.86 9.47 11.89
C LEU A 218 -1.90 9.05 10.86
N ARG A 219 -2.83 8.16 11.22
CA ARG A 219 -3.96 7.80 10.35
C ARG A 219 -4.74 9.03 9.90
N ASP A 220 -5.05 9.93 10.83
CA ASP A 220 -5.85 11.12 10.53
C ASP A 220 -5.06 12.11 9.66
N ARG A 221 -3.75 12.25 9.87
CA ARG A 221 -2.85 13.03 9.01
C ARG A 221 -2.77 12.44 7.60
N ILE A 222 -2.65 11.11 7.47
CA ILE A 222 -2.66 10.43 6.16
C ILE A 222 -4.00 10.65 5.46
N ASN A 223 -5.13 10.58 6.18
CA ASN A 223 -6.45 10.85 5.63
C ASN A 223 -6.58 12.28 5.10
N ALA A 224 -6.10 13.27 5.86
CA ALA A 224 -6.09 14.67 5.42
C ALA A 224 -5.20 14.86 4.18
N ALA A 225 -4.04 14.21 4.14
CA ALA A 225 -3.16 14.22 2.98
C ALA A 225 -3.81 13.56 1.75
N PHE A 226 -4.53 12.44 1.91
CA PHE A 226 -5.32 11.83 0.83
C PHE A 226 -6.37 12.80 0.29
N ASP A 227 -7.13 13.46 1.17
CA ASP A 227 -8.14 14.44 0.77
C ASP A 227 -7.50 15.59 -0.02
N GLN A 228 -6.30 16.02 0.35
CA GLN A 228 -5.58 17.09 -0.33
C GLN A 228 -5.06 16.68 -1.70
N ILE A 229 -4.36 15.52 -1.82
CA ILE A 229 -3.81 15.07 -3.10
C ILE A 229 -4.92 14.67 -4.11
N LYS A 230 -6.11 14.25 -3.62
CA LYS A 230 -7.30 14.06 -4.46
C LYS A 230 -7.84 15.40 -4.97
N ARG A 231 -7.94 16.40 -4.10
CA ARG A 231 -8.49 17.72 -4.42
C ARG A 231 -7.66 18.51 -5.43
N ASP A 232 -6.31 18.43 -5.33
CA ASP A 232 -5.40 19.15 -6.23
C ASP A 232 -5.00 18.36 -7.48
N GLY A 233 -5.58 17.16 -7.66
CA GLY A 233 -5.42 16.32 -8.85
C GLY A 233 -4.12 15.53 -8.89
N ARG A 234 -3.27 15.53 -7.84
CA ARG A 234 -2.06 14.66 -7.78
C ARG A 234 -2.42 13.18 -7.82
N PHE A 235 -3.49 12.79 -7.13
CA PHE A 235 -3.99 11.42 -7.14
C PHE A 235 -4.43 10.99 -8.55
N ASP A 236 -5.19 11.82 -9.25
CA ASP A 236 -5.66 11.53 -10.61
C ASP A 236 -4.50 11.46 -11.62
N ARG A 237 -3.48 12.30 -11.48
CA ARG A 237 -2.26 12.21 -12.31
C ARG A 237 -1.54 10.88 -12.09
N LEU A 238 -1.32 10.47 -10.83
CA LEU A 238 -0.72 9.17 -10.50
C LEU A 238 -1.56 8.01 -11.03
N ASN A 239 -2.89 8.12 -10.93
CA ASN A 239 -3.77 7.10 -11.50
C ASN A 239 -3.55 6.98 -13.02
N THR A 240 -3.57 8.09 -13.75
CA THR A 240 -3.40 8.08 -15.22
C THR A 240 -2.03 7.60 -15.65
N GLU A 241 -0.99 7.88 -14.85
CA GLU A 241 0.38 7.44 -15.13
C GLU A 241 0.55 5.93 -15.02
N HIS A 242 -0.12 5.30 -14.06
CA HIS A 242 0.14 3.90 -13.73
C HIS A 242 -1.00 2.94 -14.10
N LEU A 243 -2.22 3.43 -14.26
CA LEU A 243 -3.40 2.58 -14.43
C LEU A 243 -4.17 2.93 -15.70
N PRO A 244 -4.59 1.93 -16.50
CA PRO A 244 -5.37 2.16 -17.70
C PRO A 244 -6.87 2.47 -17.42
N PHE A 245 -7.23 2.59 -16.15
CA PHE A 245 -8.60 2.86 -15.70
C PHE A 245 -8.58 3.80 -14.49
N ARG A 246 -9.70 4.46 -14.24
CA ARG A 246 -9.84 5.37 -13.09
C ARG A 246 -10.29 4.59 -11.85
N LEU A 247 -9.54 4.73 -10.76
CA LEU A 247 -9.96 4.28 -9.42
C LEU A 247 -11.04 5.24 -8.88
N GLN A 248 -12.10 4.69 -8.31
CA GLN A 248 -13.23 5.43 -7.71
C GLN A 248 -13.47 4.98 -6.27
#